data_01271ee23d50f703e26c99de1cd9788b
#
_entry.id   01271ee23d50f703e26c99de1cd9788b
#
_cell.length_a   1.000
_cell.length_b   1.000
_cell.length_c   1.000
_cell.angle_alpha   90.00
_cell.angle_beta   90.00
_cell.angle_gamma   90.00
#
_symmetry.space_group_name_H-M   'P 1'
#
loop_
_entity.id
_entity.type
_entity.pdbx_description
1 polymer ?
#
loop_
_entity_poly.entity_id
_entity_poly.type
_entity_poly.pdbx_seq_one_letter_code
_entity_poly.pdbx_strand_id
1 'polypeptide(L)'
;MSHGSTLDKKDPANDFTMTTDSKHMLSVGPDESHLQSATIAVALKLDNVKKIFEPRSGSAKKIVVKALDGVSFEVRVGEFVSIVGPSGSGKSTLLNVIGALDRPTSGKVFIKGQDIFLLDDTRLSDVRSRLIGFIFQSYNLINRMSVQENVEFPAVFLRRTSSSSSDSHTRALELLEILGIKDKAKQKPVDLSGGEQQRVAIARALINDPALVLADEPTGNLDTKTGREVFDLLKMLTDRFGTTVVMVTHNLELAGITDRSIYIRDGRIEKEILHKTKSDIGLPSASATTNKDIDSIREVK
;
A
#
# COMPACT_ATOMS: atom_id res chain seq x y z
N MET A 1 5.70 12.77 -70.72
CA MET A 1 5.05 11.52 -71.11
C MET A 1 4.44 11.00 -69.83
N SER A 2 3.25 11.25 -69.64
CA SER A 2 1.97 10.60 -69.87
C SER A 2 1.50 9.82 -68.64
N HIS A 3 0.41 10.35 -68.18
CA HIS A 3 -0.87 9.74 -67.73
C HIS A 3 -0.85 9.03 -66.38
N GLY A 4 -1.64 9.40 -65.47
CA GLY A 4 -3.10 9.73 -65.47
C GLY A 4 -3.85 8.62 -64.76
N SER A 5 -4.52 8.84 -63.71
CA SER A 5 -5.98 8.79 -63.64
C SER A 5 -6.50 8.79 -62.18
N THR A 6 -7.34 9.73 -61.95
CA THR A 6 -8.34 9.85 -60.89
C THR A 6 -9.33 8.72 -60.88
N LEU A 7 -9.79 8.27 -59.71
CA LEU A 7 -11.15 7.74 -59.50
C LEU A 7 -11.69 8.07 -58.13
N ASP A 8 -12.69 8.88 -58.24
CA ASP A 8 -13.70 9.36 -57.29
C ASP A 8 -14.61 8.22 -56.85
N LYS A 9 -15.01 8.14 -55.57
CA LYS A 9 -16.24 7.47 -55.10
C LYS A 9 -16.69 8.00 -53.76
N LYS A 10 -17.60 8.99 -53.82
CA LYS A 10 -18.94 9.07 -53.24
C LYS A 10 -19.20 8.44 -51.88
N ASP A 11 -19.52 9.35 -50.95
CA ASP A 11 -20.42 9.15 -49.80
C ASP A 11 -21.86 8.79 -50.24
N PRO A 12 -22.61 8.08 -49.43
CA PRO A 12 -24.03 8.37 -49.29
C PRO A 12 -24.40 8.74 -47.85
N ALA A 13 -24.92 9.95 -47.77
CA ALA A 13 -25.67 10.45 -46.64
C ALA A 13 -27.12 9.94 -46.65
N ASN A 14 -27.66 9.85 -45.41
CA ASN A 14 -29.05 10.17 -45.04
C ASN A 14 -30.18 9.19 -45.41
N ASP A 15 -30.83 8.67 -44.42
CA ASP A 15 -32.23 8.99 -44.10
C ASP A 15 -32.74 8.00 -43.04
N PHE A 16 -33.16 8.47 -41.88
CA PHE A 16 -34.11 7.75 -41.04
C PHE A 16 -35.09 8.71 -40.39
N THR A 17 -36.27 8.74 -40.95
CA THR A 17 -37.47 9.46 -40.52
C THR A 17 -38.01 8.84 -39.23
N MET A 18 -38.41 9.72 -38.31
CA MET A 18 -39.27 9.41 -37.14
C MET A 18 -40.65 8.92 -37.54
N THR A 19 -41.08 7.83 -36.88
CA THR A 19 -42.53 7.57 -36.72
C THR A 19 -42.81 7.32 -35.23
N THR A 20 -43.62 8.19 -34.68
CA THR A 20 -44.30 8.07 -33.40
C THR A 20 -45.41 7.03 -33.51
N ASP A 21 -45.41 6.06 -32.59
CA ASP A 21 -46.70 5.44 -32.21
C ASP A 21 -46.72 5.07 -30.72
N SER A 22 -47.91 5.30 -30.16
CA SER A 22 -48.20 5.35 -28.73
C SER A 22 -48.74 4.03 -28.21
N LYS A 23 -48.52 3.81 -26.90
CA LYS A 23 -49.28 2.94 -25.97
C LYS A 23 -48.99 1.44 -26.00
N HIS A 24 -48.18 1.01 -25.01
CA HIS A 24 -48.66 -0.08 -24.14
C HIS A 24 -47.99 0.04 -22.74
N MET A 25 -48.83 0.38 -21.78
CA MET A 25 -48.52 0.37 -20.34
C MET A 25 -48.57 -1.08 -19.88
N LEU A 26 -47.44 -1.64 -19.52
CA LEU A 26 -47.38 -2.85 -18.69
C LEU A 26 -46.43 -2.56 -17.51
N SER A 27 -47.05 -2.63 -16.35
CA SER A 27 -46.42 -2.55 -15.05
C SER A 27 -45.38 -3.66 -14.87
N VAL A 28 -44.12 -3.31 -14.77
CA VAL A 28 -43.04 -4.19 -14.29
C VAL A 28 -42.73 -3.75 -12.87
N GLY A 29 -42.92 -4.66 -11.92
CA GLY A 29 -42.56 -4.49 -10.53
C GLY A 29 -41.05 -4.25 -10.35
N PRO A 30 -40.60 -3.81 -9.17
CA PRO A 30 -39.20 -3.54 -8.96
C PRO A 30 -38.37 -4.82 -9.09
N ASP A 31 -37.49 -4.82 -10.08
CA ASP A 31 -36.52 -5.90 -10.32
C ASP A 31 -35.47 -5.86 -9.23
N GLU A 32 -35.52 -6.80 -8.29
CA GLU A 32 -34.61 -6.98 -7.16
C GLU A 32 -33.24 -7.56 -7.56
N SER A 33 -32.79 -7.42 -8.82
CA SER A 33 -31.58 -8.10 -9.32
C SER A 33 -30.31 -7.27 -9.37
N HIS A 34 -30.20 -6.12 -8.68
CA HIS A 34 -28.98 -5.30 -8.65
C HIS A 34 -28.39 -5.08 -7.25
N LEU A 35 -28.41 -6.08 -6.39
CA LEU A 35 -27.42 -6.20 -5.33
C LEU A 35 -26.16 -6.85 -5.93
N GLN A 36 -25.43 -6.08 -6.77
CA GLN A 36 -24.06 -6.41 -7.07
C GLN A 36 -23.29 -6.31 -5.76
N SER A 37 -22.92 -7.47 -5.19
CA SER A 37 -21.99 -7.57 -4.08
C SER A 37 -20.73 -6.79 -4.49
N ALA A 38 -20.49 -5.64 -3.87
CA ALA A 38 -19.26 -4.88 -4.08
C ALA A 38 -18.10 -5.81 -3.76
N THR A 39 -17.43 -6.32 -4.78
CA THR A 39 -16.24 -7.17 -4.62
C THR A 39 -15.20 -6.33 -3.91
N ILE A 40 -14.94 -6.63 -2.64
CA ILE A 40 -13.97 -5.91 -1.83
C ILE A 40 -12.61 -6.10 -2.50
N ALA A 41 -12.01 -4.99 -2.96
CA ALA A 41 -10.75 -5.04 -3.68
C ALA A 41 -9.63 -5.56 -2.77
N VAL A 42 -8.85 -6.52 -3.27
CA VAL A 42 -7.70 -7.12 -2.57
C VAL A 42 -6.43 -6.36 -2.97
N ALA A 43 -5.73 -5.79 -1.97
CA ALA A 43 -4.45 -5.11 -2.16
C ALA A 43 -3.28 -6.08 -2.23
N LEU A 44 -3.29 -7.11 -1.35
CA LEU A 44 -2.25 -8.11 -1.23
C LEU A 44 -2.88 -9.50 -1.08
N LYS A 45 -2.33 -10.49 -1.81
CA LYS A 45 -2.68 -11.91 -1.62
C LYS A 45 -1.42 -12.76 -1.65
N LEU A 46 -1.29 -13.64 -0.68
CA LEU A 46 -0.29 -14.70 -0.65
C LEU A 46 -0.96 -16.04 -0.89
N ASP A 47 -0.31 -16.88 -1.70
CA ASP A 47 -0.79 -18.22 -2.00
C ASP A 47 0.35 -19.23 -1.78
N ASN A 48 0.25 -20.01 -0.71
CA ASN A 48 1.18 -21.08 -0.32
C ASN A 48 2.66 -20.67 -0.34
N VAL A 49 2.96 -19.47 0.17
CA VAL A 49 4.31 -18.89 0.14
C VAL A 49 5.24 -19.64 1.08
N LYS A 50 6.37 -20.11 0.52
CA LYS A 50 7.45 -20.78 1.29
C LYS A 50 8.76 -20.03 1.09
N LYS A 51 9.56 -19.97 2.15
CA LYS A 51 10.93 -19.48 2.10
C LYS A 51 11.83 -20.39 2.90
N ILE A 52 12.77 -21.00 2.19
CA ILE A 52 13.73 -21.95 2.76
C ILE A 52 15.13 -21.37 2.54
N PHE A 53 15.89 -21.24 3.61
CA PHE A 53 17.29 -20.87 3.54
C PHE A 53 18.13 -22.14 3.65
N GLU A 54 18.88 -22.41 2.59
CA GLU A 54 19.84 -23.50 2.53
C GLU A 54 21.22 -23.04 3.06
N PRO A 55 21.97 -23.88 3.73
CA PRO A 55 23.31 -23.57 4.17
C PRO A 55 24.21 -23.33 2.96
N ARG A 56 25.11 -22.33 3.06
CA ARG A 56 26.14 -22.12 2.03
C ARG A 56 27.01 -23.36 1.88
N SER A 57 27.36 -23.68 0.61
CA SER A 57 28.30 -24.75 0.27
C SER A 57 29.59 -24.61 1.05
N GLY A 58 29.99 -25.64 1.81
CA GLY A 58 31.20 -25.64 2.67
C GLY A 58 30.94 -25.48 4.17
N SER A 59 29.70 -25.27 4.61
CA SER A 59 29.38 -25.25 6.04
C SER A 59 29.33 -26.64 6.64
N ALA A 60 30.00 -26.85 7.77
CA ALA A 60 30.03 -28.13 8.50
C ALA A 60 28.65 -28.57 9.06
N LYS A 61 27.70 -27.63 9.22
CA LYS A 61 26.31 -27.89 9.63
C LYS A 61 25.34 -27.59 8.50
N LYS A 62 24.75 -28.64 7.92
CA LYS A 62 23.67 -28.53 6.90
C LYS A 62 22.31 -28.27 7.61
N ILE A 63 22.15 -27.11 8.25
CA ILE A 63 20.85 -26.76 8.84
C ILE A 63 20.03 -26.02 7.78
N VAL A 64 18.95 -26.64 7.31
CA VAL A 64 17.94 -26.01 6.45
C VAL A 64 16.96 -25.28 7.36
N VAL A 65 16.77 -23.99 7.12
CA VAL A 65 15.82 -23.16 7.88
C VAL A 65 14.60 -22.88 7.02
N LYS A 66 13.45 -23.40 7.43
CA LYS A 66 12.15 -23.09 6.81
C LYS A 66 11.59 -21.83 7.48
N ALA A 67 11.95 -20.67 6.96
CA ALA A 67 11.49 -19.41 7.54
C ALA A 67 10.02 -19.13 7.26
N LEU A 68 9.50 -19.59 6.09
CA LEU A 68 8.07 -19.61 5.76
C LEU A 68 7.73 -20.99 5.21
N ASP A 69 6.60 -21.57 5.64
CA ASP A 69 6.18 -22.92 5.29
C ASP A 69 4.68 -22.99 4.94
N GLY A 70 4.32 -22.36 3.79
CA GLY A 70 2.98 -22.40 3.22
C GLY A 70 2.05 -21.32 3.77
N VAL A 71 2.54 -20.07 3.84
CA VAL A 71 1.74 -18.91 4.29
C VAL A 71 0.78 -18.48 3.19
N SER A 72 -0.53 -18.39 3.53
CA SER A 72 -1.59 -17.92 2.64
C SER A 72 -2.54 -17.01 3.39
N PHE A 73 -2.73 -15.78 2.91
CA PHE A 73 -3.74 -14.82 3.38
C PHE A 73 -3.95 -13.71 2.35
N GLU A 74 -5.00 -12.92 2.54
CA GLU A 74 -5.29 -11.76 1.73
C GLU A 74 -5.40 -10.52 2.62
N VAL A 75 -5.08 -9.34 2.07
CA VAL A 75 -5.30 -8.03 2.72
C VAL A 75 -6.15 -7.19 1.78
N ARG A 76 -7.21 -6.61 2.32
CA ARG A 76 -8.14 -5.77 1.57
C ARG A 76 -7.57 -4.36 1.40
N VAL A 77 -8.00 -3.64 0.37
CA VAL A 77 -7.65 -2.23 0.21
C VAL A 77 -8.19 -1.44 1.41
N GLY A 78 -7.33 -0.61 2.00
CA GLY A 78 -7.67 0.20 3.18
C GLY A 78 -7.74 -0.59 4.49
N GLU A 79 -7.24 -1.84 4.54
CA GLU A 79 -7.17 -2.63 5.76
C GLU A 79 -5.84 -2.38 6.49
N PHE A 80 -5.87 -2.28 7.82
CA PHE A 80 -4.70 -2.28 8.68
C PHE A 80 -4.52 -3.64 9.34
N VAL A 81 -3.58 -4.43 8.85
CA VAL A 81 -3.28 -5.78 9.34
C VAL A 81 -2.00 -5.78 10.16
N SER A 82 -2.03 -6.39 11.34
CA SER A 82 -0.83 -6.68 12.11
C SER A 82 -0.41 -8.15 11.98
N ILE A 83 0.89 -8.39 11.83
CA ILE A 83 1.53 -9.71 11.84
C ILE A 83 2.28 -9.84 13.15
N VAL A 84 1.89 -10.85 13.96
CA VAL A 84 2.36 -11.04 15.32
C VAL A 84 2.99 -12.42 15.48
N GLY A 85 4.00 -12.54 16.31
CA GLY A 85 4.63 -13.81 16.63
C GLY A 85 5.95 -13.63 17.38
N PRO A 86 6.50 -14.71 17.97
CA PRO A 86 7.78 -14.66 18.68
C PRO A 86 8.95 -14.32 17.74
N SER A 87 10.10 -13.98 18.32
CA SER A 87 11.33 -13.81 17.53
C SER A 87 11.65 -15.09 16.78
N GLY A 88 12.11 -14.95 15.52
CA GLY A 88 12.42 -16.12 14.67
C GLY A 88 11.22 -16.80 14.02
N SER A 89 9.98 -16.34 14.23
CA SER A 89 8.78 -17.00 13.65
C SER A 89 8.59 -16.76 12.14
N GLY A 90 9.46 -15.95 11.48
CA GLY A 90 9.40 -15.68 10.04
C GLY A 90 8.80 -14.34 9.65
N LYS A 91 8.41 -13.45 10.59
CA LYS A 91 7.73 -12.18 10.32
C LYS A 91 8.50 -11.25 9.37
N SER A 92 9.76 -10.95 9.68
CA SER A 92 10.60 -10.06 8.82
C SER A 92 10.90 -10.73 7.47
N THR A 93 11.04 -12.05 7.43
CA THR A 93 11.16 -12.80 6.17
C THR A 93 9.89 -12.65 5.33
N LEU A 94 8.72 -12.76 5.96
CA LEU A 94 7.44 -12.56 5.28
C LEU A 94 7.33 -11.14 4.73
N LEU A 95 7.66 -10.13 5.54
CA LEU A 95 7.64 -8.73 5.12
C LEU A 95 8.58 -8.49 3.93
N ASN A 96 9.80 -9.08 3.95
CA ASN A 96 10.76 -8.98 2.86
C ASN A 96 10.24 -9.63 1.56
N VAL A 97 9.54 -10.76 1.67
CA VAL A 97 8.94 -11.42 0.51
C VAL A 97 7.77 -10.59 -0.04
N ILE A 98 6.87 -10.10 0.80
CA ILE A 98 5.77 -9.22 0.38
C ILE A 98 6.34 -7.96 -0.27
N GLY A 99 7.39 -7.40 0.31
CA GLY A 99 8.06 -6.19 -0.15
C GLY A 99 8.94 -6.35 -1.38
N ALA A 100 8.97 -7.54 -1.98
CA ALA A 100 9.84 -7.85 -3.12
C ALA A 100 11.34 -7.54 -2.87
N LEU A 101 11.78 -7.60 -1.60
CA LEU A 101 13.18 -7.49 -1.20
C LEU A 101 13.87 -8.86 -1.25
N ASP A 102 13.09 -9.95 -1.13
CA ASP A 102 13.56 -11.33 -1.27
C ASP A 102 12.52 -12.14 -2.06
N ARG A 103 12.98 -13.15 -2.80
CA ARG A 103 12.11 -14.04 -3.58
C ARG A 103 11.68 -15.23 -2.72
N PRO A 104 10.41 -15.67 -2.79
CA PRO A 104 10.00 -16.92 -2.16
C PRO A 104 10.70 -18.11 -2.82
N THR A 105 10.87 -19.20 -2.08
CA THR A 105 11.34 -20.48 -2.64
C THR A 105 10.24 -21.13 -3.49
N SER A 106 8.97 -20.95 -3.08
CA SER A 106 7.78 -21.38 -3.83
C SER A 106 6.54 -20.62 -3.35
N GLY A 107 5.43 -20.75 -4.07
CA GLY A 107 4.20 -20.00 -3.83
C GLY A 107 4.16 -18.70 -4.64
N LYS A 108 3.10 -17.92 -4.45
CA LYS A 108 2.83 -16.70 -5.23
C LYS A 108 2.49 -15.52 -4.33
N VAL A 109 2.87 -14.33 -4.77
CA VAL A 109 2.51 -13.06 -4.11
C VAL A 109 1.88 -12.14 -5.14
N PHE A 110 0.65 -11.74 -4.87
CA PHE A 110 -0.10 -10.84 -5.74
C PHE A 110 -0.25 -9.48 -5.07
N ILE A 111 0.11 -8.41 -5.78
CA ILE A 111 -0.19 -7.02 -5.40
C ILE A 111 -1.11 -6.43 -6.45
N LYS A 112 -2.28 -5.92 -6.05
CA LYS A 112 -3.34 -5.49 -6.96
C LYS A 112 -3.66 -6.53 -8.05
N GLY A 113 -3.69 -7.81 -7.68
CA GLY A 113 -4.01 -8.92 -8.58
C GLY A 113 -2.87 -9.37 -9.50
N GLN A 114 -1.71 -8.72 -9.50
CA GLN A 114 -0.54 -9.10 -10.31
C GLN A 114 0.41 -9.98 -9.50
N ASP A 115 0.75 -11.18 -10.02
CA ASP A 115 1.82 -12.01 -9.45
C ASP A 115 3.18 -11.34 -9.72
N ILE A 116 3.77 -10.78 -8.66
CA ILE A 116 4.97 -9.94 -8.77
C ILE A 116 6.24 -10.75 -9.04
N PHE A 117 6.26 -12.05 -8.73
CA PHE A 117 7.46 -12.88 -8.94
C PHE A 117 7.53 -13.56 -10.31
N LEU A 118 6.52 -13.37 -11.17
CA LEU A 118 6.60 -13.64 -12.60
C LEU A 118 7.34 -12.53 -13.37
N LEU A 119 7.59 -11.39 -12.73
CA LEU A 119 8.27 -10.24 -13.32
C LEU A 119 9.80 -10.43 -13.29
N ASP A 120 10.46 -9.85 -14.29
CA ASP A 120 11.92 -9.67 -14.28
C ASP A 120 12.34 -8.65 -13.20
N ASP A 121 13.63 -8.57 -12.90
CA ASP A 121 14.15 -7.74 -11.82
C ASP A 121 13.90 -6.24 -12.04
N THR A 122 13.85 -5.77 -13.29
CA THR A 122 13.56 -4.37 -13.63
C THR A 122 12.11 -4.04 -13.30
N ARG A 123 11.17 -4.84 -13.77
CA ARG A 123 9.74 -4.67 -13.49
C ARG A 123 9.42 -4.88 -12.02
N LEU A 124 10.10 -5.82 -11.35
CA LEU A 124 9.95 -6.02 -9.91
C LEU A 124 10.44 -4.80 -9.12
N SER A 125 11.51 -4.15 -9.58
CA SER A 125 11.97 -2.87 -9.01
C SER A 125 10.96 -1.74 -9.22
N ASP A 126 10.31 -1.69 -10.38
CA ASP A 126 9.24 -0.71 -10.65
C ASP A 126 8.02 -0.95 -9.73
N VAL A 127 7.58 -2.20 -9.57
CA VAL A 127 6.51 -2.57 -8.63
C VAL A 127 6.86 -2.11 -7.22
N ARG A 128 8.07 -2.43 -6.74
CA ARG A 128 8.55 -2.01 -5.41
C ARG A 128 8.51 -0.50 -5.23
N SER A 129 8.99 0.26 -6.21
CA SER A 129 9.05 1.72 -6.15
C SER A 129 7.69 2.39 -6.23
N ARG A 130 6.74 1.82 -6.99
CA ARG A 130 5.41 2.43 -7.23
C ARG A 130 4.34 1.98 -6.25
N LEU A 131 4.35 0.70 -5.87
CA LEU A 131 3.22 0.08 -5.17
C LEU A 131 3.51 -0.19 -3.69
N ILE A 132 4.77 -0.09 -3.25
CA ILE A 132 5.16 -0.48 -1.89
C ILE A 132 5.90 0.66 -1.20
N GLY A 133 5.38 1.09 -0.05
CA GLY A 133 6.06 1.96 0.88
C GLY A 133 6.66 1.16 2.03
N PHE A 134 7.89 1.49 2.46
CA PHE A 134 8.55 0.81 3.57
C PHE A 134 8.78 1.73 4.75
N ILE A 135 8.44 1.24 5.95
CA ILE A 135 8.73 1.86 7.24
C ILE A 135 9.53 0.86 8.06
N PHE A 136 10.76 1.20 8.42
CA PHE A 136 11.68 0.33 9.15
C PHE A 136 11.80 0.76 10.61
N GLN A 137 12.10 -0.20 11.49
CA GLN A 137 12.37 0.04 12.90
C GLN A 137 13.52 1.04 13.12
N SER A 138 14.59 0.98 12.30
CA SER A 138 15.75 1.86 12.39
C SER A 138 15.63 3.10 11.50
N TYR A 139 14.40 3.47 11.07
CA TYR A 139 14.07 4.61 10.21
C TYR A 139 14.72 4.56 8.83
N ASN A 140 15.97 4.14 8.72
CA ASN A 140 16.78 4.03 7.49
C ASN A 140 16.81 5.35 6.69
N LEU A 141 16.97 6.49 7.40
CA LEU A 141 17.10 7.80 6.78
C LEU A 141 18.54 8.03 6.30
N ILE A 142 18.66 8.78 5.22
CA ILE A 142 19.97 9.16 4.66
C ILE A 142 20.45 10.42 5.40
N ASN A 143 21.40 10.27 6.32
CA ASN A 143 21.87 11.34 7.21
C ASN A 143 22.45 12.57 6.48
N ARG A 144 22.94 12.41 5.24
CA ARG A 144 23.49 13.51 4.42
C ARG A 144 22.40 14.36 3.75
N MET A 145 21.19 13.81 3.63
CA MET A 145 20.02 14.48 3.06
C MET A 145 19.22 15.20 4.14
N SER A 146 18.55 16.28 3.79
CA SER A 146 17.53 16.93 4.64
C SER A 146 16.31 16.01 4.82
N VAL A 147 15.44 16.37 5.75
CA VAL A 147 14.14 15.70 5.95
C VAL A 147 13.36 15.64 4.64
N GLN A 148 13.21 16.77 3.96
CA GLN A 148 12.50 16.86 2.70
C GLN A 148 13.15 16.01 1.59
N GLU A 149 14.46 16.08 1.41
CA GLU A 149 15.19 15.27 0.44
C GLU A 149 15.03 13.77 0.71
N ASN A 150 14.99 13.34 1.99
CA ASN A 150 14.69 11.96 2.35
C ASN A 150 13.31 11.52 1.90
N VAL A 151 12.30 12.38 2.06
CA VAL A 151 10.93 12.10 1.62
C VAL A 151 10.84 12.04 0.10
N GLU A 152 11.48 12.96 -0.61
CA GLU A 152 11.49 13.01 -2.08
C GLU A 152 12.27 11.87 -2.74
N PHE A 153 13.23 11.28 -2.03
CA PHE A 153 14.21 10.34 -2.60
C PHE A 153 13.56 9.18 -3.39
N PRO A 154 12.50 8.48 -2.92
CA PRO A 154 11.88 7.42 -3.70
C PRO A 154 11.22 7.91 -5.01
N ALA A 155 10.75 9.16 -5.05
CA ALA A 155 10.11 9.71 -6.25
C ALA A 155 11.11 9.92 -7.40
N VAL A 156 12.42 10.05 -7.12
CA VAL A 156 13.47 10.18 -8.14
C VAL A 156 13.48 8.98 -9.08
N PHE A 157 13.20 7.78 -8.59
CA PHE A 157 13.18 6.56 -9.40
C PHE A 157 11.97 6.46 -10.33
N LEU A 158 10.87 7.18 -10.02
CA LEU A 158 9.67 7.22 -10.85
C LEU A 158 9.72 8.28 -11.95
N ARG A 159 10.55 9.31 -11.82
CA ARG A 159 10.67 10.43 -12.78
C ARG A 159 11.09 10.00 -14.19
N ARG A 160 11.63 8.80 -14.35
CA ARG A 160 11.97 8.24 -15.67
C ARG A 160 10.74 8.05 -16.59
N THR A 161 9.51 8.21 -16.07
CA THR A 161 8.28 7.92 -16.81
C THR A 161 7.24 9.04 -16.88
N SER A 162 7.17 10.07 -16.03
CA SER A 162 6.11 11.08 -16.23
C SER A 162 5.87 12.21 -15.21
N SER A 163 6.65 12.49 -14.20
CA SER A 163 6.30 13.56 -13.25
C SER A 163 7.31 14.69 -13.22
N SER A 164 6.85 15.95 -13.13
CA SER A 164 7.71 17.10 -12.95
C SER A 164 8.35 17.10 -11.56
N SER A 165 9.55 17.67 -11.44
CA SER A 165 10.25 17.75 -10.15
C SER A 165 9.52 18.64 -9.13
N SER A 166 8.67 19.57 -9.59
CA SER A 166 7.84 20.42 -8.74
C SER A 166 6.78 19.63 -7.98
N ASP A 167 6.21 18.58 -8.59
CA ASP A 167 5.13 17.81 -7.97
C ASP A 167 5.60 17.02 -6.75
N SER A 168 6.78 16.37 -6.83
CA SER A 168 7.32 15.63 -5.68
C SER A 168 7.77 16.54 -4.53
N HIS A 169 8.23 17.76 -4.83
CA HIS A 169 8.60 18.75 -3.83
C HIS A 169 7.36 19.21 -3.04
N THR A 170 6.31 19.63 -3.75
CA THR A 170 5.04 20.02 -3.12
C THR A 170 4.45 18.87 -2.32
N ARG A 171 4.39 17.66 -2.91
CA ARG A 171 3.88 16.47 -2.23
C ARG A 171 4.65 16.11 -0.97
N ALA A 172 5.97 16.24 -0.98
CA ALA A 172 6.79 16.00 0.22
C ALA A 172 6.43 16.96 1.35
N LEU A 173 6.27 18.27 1.05
CA LEU A 173 5.88 19.27 2.06
C LEU A 173 4.46 19.04 2.59
N GLU A 174 3.50 18.63 1.75
CA GLU A 174 2.15 18.25 2.17
C GLU A 174 2.17 17.06 3.15
N LEU A 175 2.93 16.02 2.82
CA LEU A 175 3.06 14.84 3.69
C LEU A 175 3.71 15.21 5.03
N LEU A 176 4.75 16.05 5.01
CA LEU A 176 5.39 16.54 6.23
C LEU A 176 4.42 17.39 7.07
N GLU A 177 3.52 18.16 6.45
CA GLU A 177 2.48 18.93 7.13
C GLU A 177 1.44 18.02 7.80
N ILE A 178 0.92 17.02 7.05
CA ILE A 178 -0.03 16.02 7.59
C ILE A 178 0.58 15.28 8.80
N LEU A 179 1.88 15.01 8.76
CA LEU A 179 2.60 14.32 9.84
C LEU A 179 3.14 15.26 10.94
N GLY A 180 2.88 16.58 10.84
CA GLY A 180 3.18 17.56 11.86
C GLY A 180 4.68 17.85 12.03
N ILE A 181 5.48 17.78 10.96
CA ILE A 181 6.94 18.02 10.97
C ILE A 181 7.44 18.87 9.81
N LYS A 182 6.56 19.66 9.17
CA LYS A 182 6.92 20.53 8.03
C LYS A 182 7.98 21.58 8.40
N ASP A 183 7.95 22.08 9.62
CA ASP A 183 8.92 23.01 10.17
C ASP A 183 10.35 22.45 10.21
N LYS A 184 10.50 21.12 10.19
CA LYS A 184 11.77 20.40 10.18
C LYS A 184 12.28 20.06 8.77
N ALA A 185 11.58 20.46 7.70
CA ALA A 185 11.87 20.04 6.30
C ALA A 185 13.33 20.24 5.88
N LYS A 186 13.98 21.31 6.36
CA LYS A 186 15.38 21.65 6.04
C LYS A 186 16.41 21.05 7.01
N GLN A 187 15.98 20.45 8.11
CA GLN A 187 16.89 19.85 9.11
C GLN A 187 17.45 18.51 8.59
N LYS A 188 18.49 18.03 9.26
CA LYS A 188 19.08 16.71 9.00
C LYS A 188 18.45 15.67 9.94
N PRO A 189 18.39 14.38 9.56
CA PRO A 189 17.87 13.33 10.44
C PRO A 189 18.55 13.25 11.80
N VAL A 190 19.84 13.57 11.88
CA VAL A 190 20.60 13.54 13.13
C VAL A 190 20.17 14.59 14.15
N ASP A 191 19.46 15.63 13.72
CA ASP A 191 18.96 16.71 14.56
C ASP A 191 17.54 16.44 15.09
N LEU A 192 16.96 15.28 14.71
CA LEU A 192 15.60 14.91 15.03
C LEU A 192 15.51 13.88 16.16
N SER A 193 14.45 13.95 16.96
CA SER A 193 14.08 12.89 17.88
C SER A 193 13.67 11.60 17.14
N GLY A 194 13.68 10.45 17.80
CA GLY A 194 13.28 9.17 17.20
C GLY A 194 11.86 9.19 16.61
N GLY A 195 10.92 9.82 17.30
CA GLY A 195 9.55 9.97 16.81
C GLY A 195 9.46 10.85 15.56
N GLU A 196 10.23 11.96 15.50
CA GLU A 196 10.31 12.80 14.31
C GLU A 196 10.96 12.06 13.14
N GLN A 197 12.04 11.29 13.38
CA GLN A 197 12.66 10.45 12.35
C GLN A 197 11.66 9.42 11.80
N GLN A 198 10.85 8.83 12.65
CA GLN A 198 9.83 7.87 12.23
C GLN A 198 8.74 8.54 11.39
N ARG A 199 8.31 9.76 11.74
CA ARG A 199 7.36 10.55 10.93
C ARG A 199 7.95 10.85 9.54
N VAL A 200 9.25 11.16 9.43
CA VAL A 200 9.95 11.32 8.14
C VAL A 200 9.94 10.00 7.35
N ALA A 201 10.21 8.86 8.00
CA ALA A 201 10.17 7.55 7.36
C ALA A 201 8.76 7.20 6.85
N ILE A 202 7.70 7.58 7.58
CA ILE A 202 6.31 7.44 7.14
C ILE A 202 6.04 8.33 5.92
N ALA A 203 6.42 9.62 5.95
CA ALA A 203 6.26 10.52 4.80
C ALA A 203 6.95 9.97 3.55
N ARG A 204 8.19 9.48 3.70
CA ARG A 204 8.96 8.85 2.63
C ARG A 204 8.25 7.62 2.05
N ALA A 205 7.65 6.80 2.90
CA ALA A 205 6.92 5.62 2.44
C ALA A 205 5.68 5.98 1.60
N LEU A 206 5.07 7.15 1.83
CA LEU A 206 3.84 7.60 1.19
C LEU A 206 4.04 8.45 -0.07
N ILE A 207 5.25 8.90 -0.38
CA ILE A 207 5.51 9.89 -1.44
C ILE A 207 4.99 9.46 -2.82
N ASN A 208 5.01 8.17 -3.11
CA ASN A 208 4.62 7.58 -4.39
C ASN A 208 3.17 7.03 -4.40
N ASP A 209 2.33 7.40 -3.43
CA ASP A 209 0.96 6.90 -3.26
C ASP A 209 0.87 5.36 -3.37
N PRO A 210 1.59 4.62 -2.50
CA PRO A 210 1.71 3.18 -2.62
C PRO A 210 0.37 2.48 -2.38
N ALA A 211 0.18 1.33 -3.04
CA ALA A 211 -0.96 0.45 -2.78
C ALA A 211 -0.87 -0.25 -1.41
N LEU A 212 0.34 -0.38 -0.89
CA LEU A 212 0.65 -1.13 0.33
C LEU A 212 1.80 -0.47 1.08
N VAL A 213 1.60 -0.21 2.36
CA VAL A 213 2.65 0.21 3.29
C VAL A 213 3.04 -0.98 4.17
N LEU A 214 4.32 -1.31 4.17
CA LEU A 214 4.92 -2.36 4.98
C LEU A 214 5.71 -1.74 6.13
N ALA A 215 5.33 -2.04 7.37
CA ALA A 215 5.95 -1.47 8.56
C ALA A 215 6.60 -2.59 9.40
N ASP A 216 7.93 -2.60 9.49
CA ASP A 216 8.68 -3.54 10.31
C ASP A 216 9.00 -2.92 11.66
N GLU A 217 8.26 -3.33 12.69
CA GLU A 217 8.36 -2.85 14.07
C GLU A 217 8.46 -1.31 14.17
N PRO A 218 7.50 -0.54 13.61
CA PRO A 218 7.63 0.91 13.44
C PRO A 218 7.72 1.71 14.74
N THR A 219 7.45 1.07 15.87
CA THR A 219 7.49 1.67 17.22
C THR A 219 8.56 1.06 18.12
N GLY A 220 9.33 0.08 17.62
CA GLY A 220 10.22 -0.74 18.43
C GLY A 220 11.40 0.01 19.07
N ASN A 221 11.81 1.16 18.49
CA ASN A 221 12.90 2.00 19.00
C ASN A 221 12.40 3.27 19.72
N LEU A 222 11.10 3.36 20.01
CA LEU A 222 10.48 4.53 20.62
C LEU A 222 10.00 4.21 22.04
N ASP A 223 9.94 5.24 22.88
CA ASP A 223 9.25 5.13 24.14
C ASP A 223 7.74 4.89 23.93
N THR A 224 7.05 4.38 24.95
CA THR A 224 5.64 3.95 24.86
C THR A 224 4.73 5.06 24.36
N LYS A 225 4.91 6.31 24.81
CA LYS A 225 4.08 7.45 24.43
C LYS A 225 4.28 7.80 22.96
N THR A 226 5.53 8.02 22.57
CA THR A 226 5.90 8.35 21.18
C THR A 226 5.53 7.20 20.23
N GLY A 227 5.73 5.94 20.64
CA GLY A 227 5.31 4.76 19.88
C GLY A 227 3.80 4.73 19.63
N ARG A 228 3.00 5.10 20.65
CA ARG A 228 1.55 5.21 20.49
C ARG A 228 1.16 6.32 19.52
N GLU A 229 1.79 7.49 19.60
CA GLU A 229 1.53 8.59 18.65
C GLU A 229 1.85 8.17 17.19
N VAL A 230 2.96 7.47 16.95
CA VAL A 230 3.31 6.95 15.64
C VAL A 230 2.30 5.92 15.14
N PHE A 231 1.85 5.03 16.02
CA PHE A 231 0.81 4.06 15.67
C PHE A 231 -0.52 4.77 15.31
N ASP A 232 -0.93 5.76 16.10
CA ASP A 232 -2.16 6.51 15.85
C ASP A 232 -2.09 7.29 14.52
N LEU A 233 -0.90 7.75 14.10
CA LEU A 233 -0.70 8.30 12.76
C LEU A 233 -0.92 7.25 11.66
N LEU A 234 -0.36 6.04 11.80
CA LEU A 234 -0.59 4.96 10.81
C LEU A 234 -2.07 4.58 10.74
N LYS A 235 -2.75 4.52 11.89
CA LYS A 235 -4.19 4.26 11.95
C LYS A 235 -4.99 5.38 11.28
N MET A 236 -4.64 6.64 11.51
CA MET A 236 -5.26 7.79 10.86
C MET A 236 -5.08 7.74 9.34
N LEU A 237 -3.89 7.35 8.84
CA LEU A 237 -3.63 7.20 7.40
C LEU A 237 -4.53 6.13 6.78
N THR A 238 -4.74 5.01 7.46
CA THR A 238 -5.68 3.97 7.02
C THR A 238 -7.11 4.47 7.05
N ASP A 239 -7.54 5.06 8.17
CA ASP A 239 -8.93 5.44 8.40
C ASP A 239 -9.42 6.61 7.53
N ARG A 240 -8.54 7.59 7.23
CA ARG A 240 -8.90 8.81 6.50
C ARG A 240 -8.50 8.77 5.02
N PHE A 241 -7.38 8.15 4.71
CA PHE A 241 -6.83 8.14 3.35
C PHE A 241 -6.94 6.78 2.65
N GLY A 242 -7.48 5.77 3.34
CA GLY A 242 -7.64 4.43 2.77
C GLY A 242 -6.31 3.71 2.51
N THR A 243 -5.24 4.11 3.19
CA THR A 243 -3.92 3.48 3.03
C THR A 243 -3.96 2.05 3.56
N THR A 244 -3.57 1.07 2.75
CA THR A 244 -3.43 -0.32 3.19
C THR A 244 -2.13 -0.49 3.94
N VAL A 245 -2.18 -1.01 5.18
CA VAL A 245 -0.99 -1.17 6.03
C VAL A 245 -0.84 -2.62 6.48
N VAL A 246 0.35 -3.19 6.31
CA VAL A 246 0.77 -4.45 6.95
C VAL A 246 1.91 -4.15 7.89
N MET A 247 1.68 -4.31 9.18
CA MET A 247 2.63 -4.03 10.25
C MET A 247 3.10 -5.31 10.92
N VAL A 248 4.39 -5.51 11.02
CA VAL A 248 4.98 -6.51 11.92
C VAL A 248 5.21 -5.87 13.28
N THR A 249 4.78 -6.54 14.33
CA THR A 249 5.01 -6.07 15.70
C THR A 249 5.03 -7.25 16.70
N HIS A 250 5.75 -7.06 17.80
CA HIS A 250 5.67 -7.93 18.97
C HIS A 250 4.77 -7.33 20.08
N ASN A 251 4.31 -6.10 19.90
CA ASN A 251 3.40 -5.41 20.82
C ASN A 251 1.95 -5.83 20.58
N LEU A 252 1.43 -6.69 21.48
CA LEU A 252 0.08 -7.25 21.38
C LEU A 252 -1.02 -6.21 21.60
N GLU A 253 -0.74 -5.16 22.39
CA GLU A 253 -1.70 -4.07 22.62
C GLU A 253 -1.95 -3.30 21.32
N LEU A 254 -0.88 -2.89 20.61
CA LEU A 254 -1.00 -2.21 19.33
C LEU A 254 -1.63 -3.12 18.25
N ALA A 255 -1.27 -4.41 18.26
CA ALA A 255 -1.88 -5.37 17.35
C ALA A 255 -3.40 -5.48 17.56
N GLY A 256 -3.88 -5.43 18.81
CA GLY A 256 -5.30 -5.52 19.15
C GLY A 256 -6.17 -4.35 18.70
N ILE A 257 -5.57 -3.26 18.22
CA ILE A 257 -6.27 -2.09 17.69
C ILE A 257 -6.13 -1.89 16.17
N THR A 258 -5.50 -2.82 15.48
CA THR A 258 -5.58 -2.94 14.01
C THR A 258 -6.92 -3.59 13.62
N ASP A 259 -7.24 -3.64 12.33
CA ASP A 259 -8.51 -4.24 11.89
C ASP A 259 -8.46 -5.78 12.02
N ARG A 260 -7.26 -6.38 11.85
CA ARG A 260 -7.01 -7.81 11.96
C ARG A 260 -5.58 -8.10 12.39
N SER A 261 -5.42 -9.17 13.21
CA SER A 261 -4.10 -9.70 13.58
C SER A 261 -3.91 -11.10 13.03
N ILE A 262 -2.77 -11.33 12.37
CA ILE A 262 -2.32 -12.63 11.87
C ILE A 262 -1.18 -13.12 12.76
N TYR A 263 -1.38 -14.25 13.44
CA TYR A 263 -0.37 -14.83 14.33
C TYR A 263 0.46 -15.85 13.57
N ILE A 264 1.79 -15.65 13.57
CA ILE A 264 2.74 -16.52 12.89
C ILE A 264 3.63 -17.23 13.93
N ARG A 265 3.75 -18.55 13.77
CA ARG A 265 4.68 -19.39 14.52
C ARG A 265 5.34 -20.39 13.58
N ASP A 266 6.66 -20.55 13.70
CA ASP A 266 7.48 -21.50 12.92
C ASP A 266 7.20 -21.44 11.41
N GLY A 267 7.07 -20.20 10.87
CA GLY A 267 6.83 -19.94 9.46
C GLY A 267 5.42 -20.24 8.96
N ARG A 268 4.45 -20.52 9.84
CA ARG A 268 3.05 -20.83 9.48
C ARG A 268 2.09 -19.89 10.20
N ILE A 269 0.92 -19.67 9.60
CA ILE A 269 -0.17 -18.97 10.27
C ILE A 269 -0.76 -19.91 11.32
N GLU A 270 -0.76 -19.47 12.58
CA GLU A 270 -1.34 -20.20 13.71
C GLU A 270 -2.82 -19.85 13.86
N LYS A 271 -3.16 -18.57 13.76
CA LYS A 271 -4.54 -18.06 13.83
C LYS A 271 -4.64 -16.66 13.26
N GLU A 272 -5.86 -16.25 12.94
CA GLU A 272 -6.24 -14.88 12.60
C GLU A 272 -7.30 -14.40 13.58
N ILE A 273 -7.22 -13.12 13.99
CA ILE A 273 -8.19 -12.49 14.88
C ILE A 273 -8.67 -11.21 14.18
N LEU A 274 -9.96 -11.14 13.88
CA LEU A 274 -10.63 -9.92 13.46
C LEU A 274 -10.93 -9.08 14.69
N HIS A 275 -10.56 -7.81 14.66
CA HIS A 275 -10.92 -6.85 15.69
C HIS A 275 -12.17 -6.09 15.24
N LYS A 276 -12.95 -5.56 16.18
CA LYS A 276 -14.17 -4.80 15.87
C LYS A 276 -13.84 -3.60 15.00
N THR A 277 -14.39 -3.56 13.80
CA THR A 277 -14.26 -2.42 12.88
C THR A 277 -15.25 -1.31 13.24
N LYS A 278 -15.03 -0.10 12.72
CA LYS A 278 -15.95 1.05 12.91
C LYS A 278 -17.38 0.77 12.46
N SER A 279 -17.59 -0.13 11.49
CA SER A 279 -18.92 -0.57 11.05
C SER A 279 -19.71 -1.28 12.15
N ASP A 280 -19.03 -1.97 13.06
CA ASP A 280 -19.68 -2.68 14.18
C ASP A 280 -20.08 -1.74 15.35
N ILE A 281 -19.58 -0.48 15.32
CA ILE A 281 -19.84 0.54 16.36
C ILE A 281 -20.85 1.58 15.85
N GLY A 282 -21.43 1.41 14.66
CA GLY A 282 -22.47 2.31 14.12
C GLY A 282 -21.95 3.68 13.66
N LEU A 283 -20.65 3.85 13.44
CA LEU A 283 -20.08 5.05 12.82
C LEU A 283 -20.13 4.93 11.30
N PRO A 284 -20.52 6.00 10.57
CA PRO A 284 -20.66 5.94 9.11
C PRO A 284 -19.31 5.60 8.46
N SER A 285 -19.33 4.63 7.55
CA SER A 285 -18.18 4.30 6.69
C SER A 285 -17.80 5.52 5.87
N ALA A 286 -16.50 5.83 5.78
CA ALA A 286 -15.97 6.85 4.87
C ALA A 286 -16.06 6.36 3.41
N SER A 287 -17.29 6.23 2.89
CA SER A 287 -17.55 6.12 1.46
C SER A 287 -17.98 7.49 0.94
N ALA A 288 -17.19 8.06 0.06
CA ALA A 288 -17.38 9.33 -0.64
C ALA A 288 -16.86 10.59 0.09
N THR A 289 -15.56 10.71 0.22
CA THR A 289 -14.95 12.04 0.30
C THR A 289 -14.42 12.37 -1.10
N THR A 290 -15.22 13.10 -1.87
CA THR A 290 -14.82 13.70 -3.14
C THR A 290 -13.79 14.80 -2.88
N ASN A 291 -12.97 15.12 -3.89
CA ASN A 291 -11.93 16.17 -3.93
C ASN A 291 -12.35 17.58 -3.39
N LYS A 292 -13.56 17.74 -2.87
CA LYS A 292 -14.04 19.01 -2.29
C LYS A 292 -13.56 19.26 -0.86
N ASP A 293 -13.15 18.23 -0.11
CA ASP A 293 -12.74 18.43 1.29
C ASP A 293 -11.29 18.90 1.43
N ILE A 294 -10.51 18.85 0.36
CA ILE A 294 -9.16 19.44 0.32
C ILE A 294 -9.24 20.99 0.24
N ASP A 295 -10.31 21.53 -0.33
CA ASP A 295 -10.48 22.98 -0.45
C ASP A 295 -10.98 23.65 0.85
N SER A 296 -11.66 22.93 1.74
CA SER A 296 -12.14 23.48 3.01
C SER A 296 -11.04 23.74 4.05
N ILE A 297 -9.86 23.15 3.89
CA ILE A 297 -8.69 23.41 4.76
C ILE A 297 -7.98 24.72 4.37
N ARG A 298 -8.29 25.27 3.18
CA ARG A 298 -7.71 26.55 2.69
C ARG A 298 -8.38 27.81 3.27
N GLU A 299 -9.54 27.70 3.94
CA GLU A 299 -10.31 28.85 4.41
C GLU A 299 -10.25 29.14 5.91
N VAL A 300 -9.44 28.41 6.70
CA VAL A 300 -9.20 28.78 8.10
C VAL A 300 -7.81 29.38 8.27
N LYS A 301 -7.76 30.68 8.08
CA LYS A 301 -6.68 31.55 8.55
C LYS A 301 -6.92 31.92 10.00
#